data_8a68ba56c7248e8a5c431c1b8e9482bc
#
_entry.id   8a68ba56c7248e8a5c431c1b8e9482bc
#
_cell.length_a   1.000
_cell.length_b   1.000
_cell.length_c   1.000
_cell.angle_alpha   90.00
_cell.angle_beta   90.00
_cell.angle_gamma   90.00
#
_symmetry.space_group_name_H-M   'P 1'
#
loop_
_entity.id
_entity.type
_entity.pdbx_description
1 polymer ?
#
loop_
_entity_poly.entity_id
_entity_poly.type
_entity_poly.pdbx_seq_one_letter_code
_entity_poly.pdbx_strand_id
1 'polypeptide(L)'
;MFDKNKVKLGIAPIAWTNDDLPDLGKENTFEQCVSEMALAGYTGSEVGNKYPRDPEVLKKALQLRGMEICNQWFSCYLITKPFEEVEKEFRAQLTFLKEMGAKIIGASEQSHSVQGQQDVPVFGHKYVMNDEEWDIFCSGMNRLGKIAKEEYGISLTFHHHMGTVVQNPDEVERMMENTDPAYVSLLYDTGHFTYCGADPLEMVRK
;
A
#
# COMPACT_ATOMS: atom_id res chain seq x y z
N MET A 1 26.63 3.60 -4.74
CA MET A 1 25.60 4.45 -5.38
C MET A 1 24.73 3.55 -6.23
N PHE A 2 23.42 3.63 -6.13
CA PHE A 2 22.51 2.80 -6.94
C PHE A 2 22.60 3.17 -8.42
N ASP A 3 22.54 2.17 -9.30
CA ASP A 3 22.35 2.39 -10.73
C ASP A 3 20.93 2.89 -11.01
N LYS A 4 20.81 4.16 -11.35
CA LYS A 4 19.51 4.83 -11.60
C LYS A 4 18.70 4.21 -12.75
N ASN A 5 19.36 3.41 -13.61
CA ASN A 5 18.68 2.66 -14.67
C ASN A 5 18.04 1.36 -14.17
N LYS A 6 18.47 0.88 -13.00
CA LYS A 6 17.99 -0.37 -12.39
C LYS A 6 17.11 -0.15 -11.17
N VAL A 7 17.34 0.96 -10.44
CA VAL A 7 16.62 1.29 -9.20
C VAL A 7 15.99 2.65 -9.35
N LYS A 8 14.65 2.69 -9.25
CA LYS A 8 13.88 3.92 -9.19
C LYS A 8 13.49 4.18 -7.74
N LEU A 9 13.54 5.44 -7.33
CA LEU A 9 13.13 5.86 -5.99
C LEU A 9 11.75 6.51 -6.05
N GLY A 10 10.82 5.93 -5.33
CA GLY A 10 9.49 6.48 -5.09
C GLY A 10 9.30 6.84 -3.63
N ILE A 11 8.31 7.68 -3.33
CA ILE A 11 7.99 8.09 -1.96
C ILE A 11 6.48 8.32 -1.82
N ALA A 12 5.93 8.00 -0.65
CA ALA A 12 4.58 8.38 -0.28
C ALA A 12 4.55 9.83 0.27
N PRO A 13 3.44 10.56 0.09
CA PRO A 13 3.31 11.94 0.58
C PRO A 13 3.15 12.04 2.11
N ILE A 14 3.13 10.93 2.82
CA ILE A 14 2.84 10.85 4.27
C ILE A 14 3.80 11.68 5.14
N ALA A 15 5.01 11.98 4.65
CA ALA A 15 5.94 12.89 5.33
C ALA A 15 5.56 14.38 5.23
N TRP A 16 4.70 14.74 4.28
CA TRP A 16 4.17 16.10 4.09
C TRP A 16 2.74 16.25 4.58
N THR A 17 1.92 15.20 4.35
CA THR A 17 0.50 15.17 4.73
C THR A 17 0.17 13.78 5.24
N ASN A 18 -0.33 13.68 6.45
CA ASN A 18 -0.59 12.40 7.08
C ASN A 18 -2.08 12.05 6.98
N ASP A 19 -2.40 10.90 6.38
CA ASP A 19 -3.78 10.46 6.15
C ASP A 19 -4.43 9.90 7.42
N ASP A 20 -3.63 9.30 8.32
CA ASP A 20 -4.09 8.79 9.62
C ASP A 20 -4.20 9.91 10.68
N LEU A 21 -3.39 10.96 10.52
CA LEU A 21 -3.33 12.11 11.42
C LEU A 21 -3.50 13.41 10.60
N PRO A 22 -4.69 13.71 10.10
CA PRO A 22 -4.92 14.74 9.06
C PRO A 22 -4.59 16.16 9.49
N ASP A 23 -4.40 16.43 10.78
CA ASP A 23 -3.91 17.72 11.27
C ASP A 23 -2.41 17.93 11.02
N LEU A 24 -1.65 16.84 10.81
CA LEU A 24 -0.22 16.92 10.51
C LEU A 24 -0.01 17.23 9.02
N GLY A 25 0.59 18.39 8.75
CA GLY A 25 0.90 18.86 7.40
C GLY A 25 -0.33 19.28 6.59
N LYS A 26 -1.44 19.61 7.25
CA LYS A 26 -2.66 20.07 6.56
C LYS A 26 -2.46 21.33 5.73
N GLU A 27 -1.48 22.16 6.08
CA GLU A 27 -1.09 23.38 5.37
C GLU A 27 -0.33 23.10 4.08
N ASN A 28 0.33 21.93 3.94
CA ASN A 28 1.09 21.58 2.75
C ASN A 28 0.15 21.30 1.57
N THR A 29 0.46 21.87 0.42
CA THR A 29 -0.30 21.65 -0.81
C THR A 29 0.24 20.45 -1.60
N PHE A 30 -0.56 19.91 -2.52
CA PHE A 30 -0.11 18.90 -3.46
C PHE A 30 1.13 19.35 -4.25
N GLU A 31 1.11 20.58 -4.77
CA GLU A 31 2.19 21.15 -5.57
C GLU A 31 3.49 21.28 -4.78
N GLN A 32 3.40 21.65 -3.50
CA GLN A 32 4.55 21.67 -2.60
C GLN A 32 5.12 20.27 -2.42
N CYS A 33 4.27 19.29 -2.05
CA CYS A 33 4.71 17.92 -1.83
C CYS A 33 5.49 17.36 -3.03
N VAL A 34 4.90 17.40 -4.22
CA VAL A 34 5.54 16.82 -5.42
C VAL A 34 6.75 17.61 -5.89
N SER A 35 6.81 18.92 -5.62
CA SER A 35 8.00 19.72 -5.94
C SER A 35 9.17 19.38 -5.03
N GLU A 36 8.93 19.23 -3.73
CA GLU A 36 9.97 18.87 -2.76
C GLU A 36 10.43 17.41 -2.95
N MET A 37 9.53 16.49 -3.28
CA MET A 37 9.89 15.11 -3.68
C MET A 37 10.85 15.11 -4.87
N ALA A 38 10.53 15.86 -5.93
CA ALA A 38 11.37 15.97 -7.11
C ALA A 38 12.74 16.60 -6.80
N LEU A 39 12.77 17.65 -5.98
CA LEU A 39 14.02 18.30 -5.53
C LEU A 39 14.89 17.34 -4.72
N ALA A 40 14.29 16.45 -3.92
CA ALA A 40 14.98 15.40 -3.18
C ALA A 40 15.49 14.25 -4.09
N GLY A 41 15.12 14.24 -5.37
CA GLY A 41 15.59 13.26 -6.34
C GLY A 41 14.71 12.03 -6.52
N TYR A 42 13.50 12.04 -5.99
CA TYR A 42 12.51 10.99 -6.27
C TYR A 42 11.92 11.16 -7.66
N THR A 43 11.64 10.03 -8.31
CA THR A 43 11.02 9.98 -9.65
C THR A 43 9.64 9.37 -9.62
N GLY A 44 9.24 8.75 -8.51
CA GLY A 44 7.92 8.16 -8.31
C GLY A 44 7.24 8.71 -7.07
N SER A 45 5.91 8.79 -7.11
CA SER A 45 5.10 9.11 -5.95
C SER A 45 3.96 8.12 -5.79
N GLU A 46 3.65 7.76 -4.55
CA GLU A 46 2.37 7.16 -4.22
C GLU A 46 1.27 8.22 -4.28
N VAL A 47 0.05 7.82 -4.63
CA VAL A 47 -1.09 8.74 -4.67
C VAL A 47 -1.53 9.11 -3.25
N GLY A 48 -1.49 10.39 -2.91
CA GLY A 48 -1.97 10.91 -1.64
C GLY A 48 -3.39 11.50 -1.70
N ASN A 49 -3.95 11.79 -0.54
CA ASN A 49 -5.32 12.31 -0.43
C ASN A 49 -5.51 13.68 -1.09
N LYS A 50 -4.47 14.51 -1.12
CA LYS A 50 -4.51 15.85 -1.73
C LYS A 50 -4.27 15.86 -3.24
N TYR A 51 -4.00 14.69 -3.84
CA TYR A 51 -3.70 14.60 -5.27
C TYR A 51 -4.96 14.77 -6.12
N PRO A 52 -4.87 15.50 -7.26
CA PRO A 52 -5.95 15.54 -8.25
C PRO A 52 -6.39 14.14 -8.63
N ARG A 53 -7.70 13.93 -8.71
CA ARG A 53 -8.28 12.63 -9.13
C ARG A 53 -8.52 12.55 -10.64
N ASP A 54 -8.38 13.65 -11.35
CA ASP A 54 -8.36 13.69 -12.81
C ASP A 54 -6.97 13.23 -13.29
N PRO A 55 -6.86 12.11 -14.05
CA PRO A 55 -5.58 11.58 -14.49
C PRO A 55 -4.78 12.54 -15.39
N GLU A 56 -5.45 13.32 -16.25
CA GLU A 56 -4.78 14.25 -17.15
C GLU A 56 -4.16 15.43 -16.37
N VAL A 57 -4.90 15.96 -15.39
CA VAL A 57 -4.39 17.01 -14.50
C VAL A 57 -3.20 16.51 -13.70
N LEU A 58 -3.33 15.31 -13.11
CA LEU A 58 -2.27 14.72 -12.27
C LEU A 58 -1.02 14.39 -13.08
N LYS A 59 -1.17 13.73 -14.24
CA LYS A 59 -0.05 13.42 -15.14
C LYS A 59 0.73 14.67 -15.50
N LYS A 60 0.03 15.73 -15.94
CA LYS A 60 0.66 16.98 -16.35
C LYS A 60 1.45 17.61 -15.19
N ALA A 61 0.88 17.64 -13.99
CA ALA A 61 1.53 18.20 -12.81
C ALA A 61 2.80 17.43 -12.42
N LEU A 62 2.77 16.09 -12.52
CA LEU A 62 3.92 15.24 -12.23
C LEU A 62 4.99 15.31 -13.32
N GLN A 63 4.60 15.28 -14.59
CA GLN A 63 5.52 15.35 -15.73
C GLN A 63 6.36 16.63 -15.73
N LEU A 64 5.78 17.77 -15.32
CA LEU A 64 6.51 19.04 -15.16
C LEU A 64 7.69 18.92 -14.16
N ARG A 65 7.69 17.89 -13.31
CA ARG A 65 8.69 17.64 -12.26
C ARG A 65 9.52 16.39 -12.53
N GLY A 66 9.34 15.75 -13.68
CA GLY A 66 10.01 14.49 -14.00
C GLY A 66 9.56 13.31 -13.12
N MET A 67 8.33 13.36 -12.62
CA MET A 67 7.76 12.34 -11.73
C MET A 67 6.63 11.56 -12.39
N GLU A 68 6.35 10.38 -11.85
CA GLU A 68 5.24 9.50 -12.23
C GLU A 68 4.55 8.91 -10.99
N ILE A 69 3.32 8.40 -11.13
CA ILE A 69 2.71 7.58 -10.08
C ILE A 69 3.30 6.17 -10.14
N CYS A 70 3.77 5.69 -8.99
CA CYS A 70 4.35 4.34 -8.87
C CYS A 70 3.47 3.38 -8.08
N ASN A 71 2.63 3.88 -7.17
CA ASN A 71 1.77 3.10 -6.29
C ASN A 71 0.55 3.89 -5.82
N GLN A 72 -0.43 3.18 -5.26
CA GLN A 72 -1.50 3.73 -4.46
C GLN A 72 -1.89 2.73 -3.38
N TRP A 73 -2.15 3.22 -2.18
CA TRP A 73 -2.71 2.44 -1.08
C TRP A 73 -4.14 2.01 -1.39
N PHE A 74 -4.45 0.73 -1.13
CA PHE A 74 -5.80 0.18 -1.16
C PHE A 74 -6.15 -0.47 0.19
N SER A 75 -7.16 0.07 0.86
CA SER A 75 -7.72 -0.53 2.08
C SER A 75 -8.65 -1.69 1.71
N CYS A 76 -8.21 -2.91 1.96
CA CYS A 76 -9.05 -4.10 1.85
C CYS A 76 -9.94 -4.25 3.08
N TYR A 77 -11.11 -4.83 2.88
CA TYR A 77 -12.06 -5.20 3.94
C TYR A 77 -12.64 -6.59 3.66
N LEU A 78 -11.78 -7.54 3.28
CA LEU A 78 -12.18 -8.88 2.83
C LEU A 78 -12.89 -9.70 3.92
N ILE A 79 -12.57 -9.45 5.19
CA ILE A 79 -13.16 -10.16 6.32
C ILE A 79 -14.56 -9.62 6.66
N THR A 80 -14.78 -8.30 6.48
CA THR A 80 -16.00 -7.63 6.95
C THR A 80 -16.97 -7.22 5.85
N LYS A 81 -16.53 -7.25 4.58
CA LYS A 81 -17.37 -6.92 3.42
C LYS A 81 -17.50 -8.10 2.46
N PRO A 82 -18.62 -8.20 1.70
CA PRO A 82 -18.71 -9.12 0.58
C PRO A 82 -17.59 -8.87 -0.44
N PHE A 83 -17.02 -9.96 -0.99
CA PHE A 83 -15.90 -9.85 -1.94
C PHE A 83 -16.24 -8.97 -3.14
N GLU A 84 -17.46 -9.04 -3.65
CA GLU A 84 -17.92 -8.29 -4.82
C GLU A 84 -17.90 -6.76 -4.58
N GLU A 85 -18.10 -6.34 -3.34
CA GLU A 85 -18.01 -4.93 -2.96
C GLU A 85 -16.54 -4.47 -2.95
N VAL A 86 -15.66 -5.26 -2.34
CA VAL A 86 -14.20 -5.00 -2.31
C VAL A 86 -13.65 -5.01 -3.73
N GLU A 87 -14.02 -5.99 -4.56
CA GLU A 87 -13.61 -6.10 -5.96
C GLU A 87 -14.02 -4.87 -6.77
N LYS A 88 -15.22 -4.36 -6.59
CA LYS A 88 -15.71 -3.16 -7.29
C LYS A 88 -14.85 -1.94 -6.97
N GLU A 89 -14.55 -1.71 -5.68
CA GLU A 89 -13.70 -0.61 -5.23
C GLU A 89 -12.27 -0.78 -5.78
N PHE A 90 -11.74 -2.00 -5.72
CA PHE A 90 -10.42 -2.35 -6.22
C PHE A 90 -10.25 -2.12 -7.73
N ARG A 91 -11.23 -2.55 -8.53
CA ARG A 91 -11.25 -2.32 -9.99
C ARG A 91 -11.29 -0.85 -10.36
N ALA A 92 -12.02 -0.04 -9.62
CA ALA A 92 -12.05 1.40 -9.85
C ALA A 92 -10.66 2.03 -9.65
N GLN A 93 -9.95 1.60 -8.59
CA GLN A 93 -8.59 2.07 -8.32
C GLN A 93 -7.57 1.54 -9.34
N LEU A 94 -7.68 0.26 -9.75
CA LEU A 94 -6.85 -0.30 -10.82
C LEU A 94 -7.01 0.44 -12.15
N THR A 95 -8.24 0.84 -12.49
CA THR A 95 -8.51 1.63 -13.70
C THR A 95 -7.75 2.95 -13.66
N PHE A 96 -7.84 3.69 -12.56
CA PHE A 96 -7.10 4.91 -12.36
C PHE A 96 -5.57 4.69 -12.43
N LEU A 97 -5.04 3.68 -11.74
CA LEU A 97 -3.61 3.36 -11.76
C LEU A 97 -3.12 2.97 -13.16
N LYS A 98 -3.93 2.22 -13.92
CA LYS A 98 -3.60 1.85 -15.30
C LYS A 98 -3.52 3.09 -16.19
N GLU A 99 -4.44 4.05 -16.05
CA GLU A 99 -4.38 5.33 -16.74
C GLU A 99 -3.15 6.13 -16.34
N MET A 100 -2.77 6.11 -15.06
CA MET A 100 -1.54 6.77 -14.58
C MET A 100 -0.26 6.06 -15.01
N GLY A 101 -0.33 4.84 -15.57
CA GLY A 101 0.83 4.05 -16.00
C GLY A 101 1.52 3.29 -14.87
N ALA A 102 0.97 3.29 -13.66
CA ALA A 102 1.51 2.56 -12.52
C ALA A 102 1.48 1.05 -12.75
N LYS A 103 2.43 0.34 -12.13
CA LYS A 103 2.60 -1.11 -12.27
C LYS A 103 2.36 -1.87 -10.96
N ILE A 104 2.14 -1.15 -9.88
CA ILE A 104 1.99 -1.70 -8.54
C ILE A 104 0.77 -1.08 -7.87
N ILE A 105 0.05 -1.87 -7.09
CA ILE A 105 -0.94 -1.44 -6.11
C ILE A 105 -0.59 -2.06 -4.76
N GLY A 106 -0.44 -1.23 -3.73
CA GLY A 106 -0.19 -1.66 -2.36
C GLY A 106 -1.50 -1.82 -1.60
N ALA A 107 -1.80 -3.02 -1.09
CA ALA A 107 -3.01 -3.30 -0.34
C ALA A 107 -2.70 -3.68 1.11
N SER A 108 -3.58 -3.33 2.03
CA SER A 108 -3.54 -3.79 3.43
C SER A 108 -4.96 -4.15 3.87
N GLU A 109 -5.09 -5.21 4.68
CA GLU A 109 -6.38 -5.62 5.23
C GLU A 109 -6.73 -4.75 6.44
N GLN A 110 -7.78 -3.96 6.31
CA GLN A 110 -8.18 -2.95 7.28
C GLN A 110 -9.39 -3.34 8.14
N SER A 111 -9.95 -4.55 7.94
CA SER A 111 -11.00 -5.05 8.82
C SER A 111 -10.51 -5.10 10.27
N HIS A 112 -11.28 -4.51 11.16
CA HIS A 112 -10.96 -4.43 12.60
C HIS A 112 -9.62 -3.72 12.92
N SER A 113 -9.06 -2.95 11.99
CA SER A 113 -7.81 -2.22 12.21
C SER A 113 -7.95 -1.17 13.31
N VAL A 114 -6.91 -1.04 14.12
CA VAL A 114 -6.74 0.07 15.08
C VAL A 114 -5.78 1.14 14.57
N GLN A 115 -5.33 1.01 13.32
CA GLN A 115 -4.52 2.05 12.64
C GLN A 115 -5.28 3.39 12.66
N GLY A 116 -4.57 4.47 12.97
CA GLY A 116 -5.15 5.81 13.06
C GLY A 116 -5.96 6.10 14.33
N GLN A 117 -6.19 5.11 15.20
CA GLN A 117 -6.85 5.31 16.49
C GLN A 117 -5.84 5.75 17.55
N GLN A 118 -5.72 7.06 17.78
CA GLN A 118 -4.67 7.65 18.61
C GLN A 118 -4.69 7.19 20.08
N ASP A 119 -5.87 6.87 20.60
CA ASP A 119 -6.07 6.48 22.00
C ASP A 119 -5.99 4.96 22.21
N VAL A 120 -5.76 4.18 21.15
CA VAL A 120 -5.69 2.72 21.22
C VAL A 120 -4.24 2.25 21.06
N PRO A 121 -3.64 1.60 22.07
CA PRO A 121 -2.32 1.01 21.92
C PRO A 121 -2.32 -0.06 20.84
N VAL A 122 -1.38 0.03 19.90
CA VAL A 122 -1.26 -0.94 18.79
C VAL A 122 -0.94 -2.34 19.29
N PHE A 123 0.00 -2.45 20.25
CA PHE A 123 0.34 -3.74 20.87
C PHE A 123 -0.74 -4.16 21.87
N GLY A 124 -1.21 -5.39 21.72
CA GLY A 124 -2.19 -5.99 22.60
C GLY A 124 -3.67 -5.64 22.30
N HIS A 125 -3.91 -4.76 21.33
CA HIS A 125 -5.29 -4.34 20.96
C HIS A 125 -5.63 -4.63 19.50
N LYS A 126 -4.69 -5.11 18.70
CA LYS A 126 -4.98 -5.51 17.33
C LYS A 126 -5.91 -6.74 17.31
N TYR A 127 -6.73 -6.82 16.29
CA TYR A 127 -7.56 -7.99 16.06
C TYR A 127 -6.71 -9.19 15.62
N VAL A 128 -7.08 -10.39 16.08
CA VAL A 128 -6.42 -11.65 15.70
C VAL A 128 -7.45 -12.49 14.93
N MET A 129 -7.16 -12.78 13.68
CA MET A 129 -8.00 -13.60 12.82
C MET A 129 -8.06 -15.04 13.31
N ASN A 130 -9.24 -15.65 13.24
CA ASN A 130 -9.42 -17.09 13.33
C ASN A 130 -9.09 -17.78 11.99
N ASP A 131 -9.11 -19.11 11.93
CA ASP A 131 -8.71 -19.85 10.72
C ASP A 131 -9.65 -19.62 9.54
N GLU A 132 -10.95 -19.48 9.78
CA GLU A 132 -11.94 -19.18 8.73
C GLU A 132 -11.69 -17.79 8.11
N GLU A 133 -11.38 -16.80 8.93
CA GLU A 133 -11.05 -15.44 8.47
C GLU A 133 -9.74 -15.42 7.68
N TRP A 134 -8.76 -16.25 8.07
CA TRP A 134 -7.52 -16.42 7.28
C TRP A 134 -7.81 -17.00 5.90
N ASP A 135 -8.69 -18.00 5.81
CA ASP A 135 -9.07 -18.60 4.53
C ASP A 135 -9.79 -17.59 3.62
N ILE A 136 -10.73 -16.82 4.18
CA ILE A 136 -11.43 -15.75 3.46
C ILE A 136 -10.42 -14.70 2.96
N PHE A 137 -9.53 -14.23 3.83
CA PHE A 137 -8.54 -13.23 3.52
C PHE A 137 -7.57 -13.69 2.42
N CYS A 138 -6.91 -14.84 2.59
CA CYS A 138 -5.93 -15.34 1.62
C CYS A 138 -6.57 -15.67 0.26
N SER A 139 -7.75 -16.28 0.26
CA SER A 139 -8.52 -16.56 -0.96
C SER A 139 -8.91 -15.25 -1.66
N GLY A 140 -9.38 -14.26 -0.91
CA GLY A 140 -9.72 -12.93 -1.44
C GLY A 140 -8.52 -12.22 -2.05
N MET A 141 -7.35 -12.24 -1.38
CA MET A 141 -6.11 -11.67 -1.90
C MET A 141 -5.67 -12.32 -3.21
N ASN A 142 -5.74 -13.65 -3.31
CA ASN A 142 -5.43 -14.36 -4.55
C ASN A 142 -6.35 -13.93 -5.70
N ARG A 143 -7.66 -13.78 -5.45
CA ARG A 143 -8.63 -13.31 -6.45
C ARG A 143 -8.33 -11.88 -6.88
N LEU A 144 -8.08 -10.96 -5.95
CA LEU A 144 -7.71 -9.56 -6.26
C LEU A 144 -6.40 -9.48 -7.04
N GLY A 145 -5.38 -10.22 -6.63
CA GLY A 145 -4.08 -10.25 -7.31
C GLY A 145 -4.18 -10.80 -8.73
N LYS A 146 -5.00 -11.83 -8.94
CA LYS A 146 -5.28 -12.36 -10.27
C LYS A 146 -5.94 -11.30 -11.17
N ILE A 147 -6.97 -10.61 -10.68
CA ILE A 147 -7.63 -9.51 -11.39
C ILE A 147 -6.61 -8.42 -11.76
N ALA A 148 -5.83 -7.95 -10.80
CA ALA A 148 -4.84 -6.90 -11.02
C ALA A 148 -3.84 -7.29 -12.13
N LYS A 149 -3.30 -8.50 -12.06
CA LYS A 149 -2.29 -8.98 -12.98
C LYS A 149 -2.83 -9.28 -14.37
N GLU A 150 -3.89 -10.08 -14.47
CA GLU A 150 -4.36 -10.61 -15.74
C GLU A 150 -5.17 -9.58 -16.55
N GLU A 151 -5.94 -8.71 -15.88
CA GLU A 151 -6.81 -7.76 -16.57
C GLU A 151 -6.20 -6.36 -16.71
N TYR A 152 -5.37 -5.97 -15.74
CA TYR A 152 -4.80 -4.62 -15.70
C TYR A 152 -3.30 -4.57 -15.96
N GLY A 153 -2.57 -5.68 -15.79
CA GLY A 153 -1.10 -5.73 -15.89
C GLY A 153 -0.42 -5.00 -14.73
N ILE A 154 -1.06 -5.00 -13.55
CA ILE A 154 -0.61 -4.38 -12.31
C ILE A 154 -0.34 -5.49 -11.28
N SER A 155 0.77 -5.39 -10.58
CA SER A 155 1.12 -6.34 -9.50
C SER A 155 0.51 -5.90 -8.18
N LEU A 156 -0.15 -6.83 -7.50
CA LEU A 156 -0.63 -6.63 -6.14
C LEU A 156 0.49 -6.93 -5.15
N THR A 157 0.78 -5.95 -4.29
CA THR A 157 1.69 -6.11 -3.16
C THR A 157 0.93 -5.92 -1.86
N PHE A 158 1.09 -6.84 -0.91
CA PHE A 158 0.46 -6.71 0.40
C PHE A 158 1.38 -5.97 1.37
N HIS A 159 0.86 -4.95 2.00
CA HIS A 159 1.55 -4.16 3.02
C HIS A 159 1.07 -4.58 4.41
N HIS A 160 1.90 -5.35 5.13
CA HIS A 160 1.68 -5.59 6.56
C HIS A 160 1.85 -4.28 7.31
N HIS A 161 0.98 -4.01 8.26
CA HIS A 161 0.97 -2.71 8.93
C HIS A 161 0.66 -2.84 10.42
N MET A 162 1.25 -1.94 11.20
CA MET A 162 0.97 -1.87 12.63
C MET A 162 -0.51 -1.57 12.90
N GLY A 163 -1.12 -2.32 13.81
CA GLY A 163 -2.53 -2.17 14.17
C GLY A 163 -3.52 -2.90 13.27
N THR A 164 -3.05 -3.58 12.20
CA THR A 164 -3.87 -4.40 11.31
C THR A 164 -3.82 -5.88 11.68
N VAL A 165 -4.61 -6.69 11.00
CA VAL A 165 -4.70 -8.15 11.23
C VAL A 165 -3.44 -8.89 10.81
N VAL A 166 -2.63 -8.34 9.90
CA VAL A 166 -1.31 -8.85 9.51
C VAL A 166 -0.25 -7.82 9.90
N GLN A 167 0.38 -8.02 11.05
CA GLN A 167 1.31 -7.07 11.65
C GLN A 167 2.71 -7.63 11.86
N ASN A 168 2.83 -8.84 12.40
CA ASN A 168 4.09 -9.43 12.86
C ASN A 168 4.63 -10.48 11.88
N PRO A 169 5.89 -10.95 12.05
CA PRO A 169 6.50 -11.95 11.18
C PRO A 169 5.69 -13.22 10.98
N ASP A 170 5.14 -13.81 12.03
CA ASP A 170 4.40 -15.06 11.94
C ASP A 170 3.13 -14.91 11.10
N GLU A 171 2.47 -13.75 11.21
CA GLU A 171 1.29 -13.41 10.40
C GLU A 171 1.66 -13.16 8.93
N VAL A 172 2.80 -12.51 8.67
CA VAL A 172 3.31 -12.31 7.31
C VAL A 172 3.69 -13.65 6.68
N GLU A 173 4.40 -14.53 7.41
CA GLU A 173 4.74 -15.86 6.93
C GLU A 173 3.48 -16.67 6.63
N ARG A 174 2.50 -16.69 7.54
CA ARG A 174 1.22 -17.37 7.33
C ARG A 174 0.50 -16.87 6.07
N MET A 175 0.46 -15.56 5.85
CA MET A 175 -0.13 -14.99 4.65
C MET A 175 0.62 -15.46 3.39
N MET A 176 1.95 -15.37 3.37
CA MET A 176 2.75 -15.73 2.21
C MET A 176 2.66 -17.23 1.88
N GLU A 177 2.57 -18.09 2.90
CA GLU A 177 2.40 -19.54 2.72
C GLU A 177 1.01 -19.92 2.18
N ASN A 178 -0.03 -19.10 2.43
CA ASN A 178 -1.42 -19.37 2.05
C ASN A 178 -1.91 -18.52 0.87
N THR A 179 -1.02 -17.75 0.24
CA THR A 179 -1.32 -17.00 -0.98
C THR A 179 -0.49 -17.50 -2.16
N ASP A 180 -0.97 -17.27 -3.39
CA ASP A 180 -0.28 -17.65 -4.60
C ASP A 180 0.79 -16.59 -4.96
N PRO A 181 2.09 -16.93 -4.95
CA PRO A 181 3.16 -15.98 -5.27
C PRO A 181 3.11 -15.48 -6.73
N ALA A 182 2.31 -16.12 -7.58
CA ALA A 182 2.04 -15.60 -8.92
C ALA A 182 1.19 -14.33 -8.90
N TYR A 183 0.39 -14.12 -7.86
CA TYR A 183 -0.60 -13.04 -7.78
C TYR A 183 -0.39 -12.09 -6.61
N VAL A 184 0.17 -12.56 -5.50
CA VAL A 184 0.37 -11.78 -4.27
C VAL A 184 1.85 -11.73 -3.93
N SER A 185 2.37 -10.54 -3.74
CA SER A 185 3.74 -10.30 -3.29
C SER A 185 3.73 -9.47 -2.02
N LEU A 186 4.79 -9.53 -1.23
CA LEU A 186 4.94 -8.66 -0.07
C LEU A 186 5.46 -7.28 -0.50
N LEU A 187 4.82 -6.21 -0.06
CA LEU A 187 5.42 -4.90 0.04
C LEU A 187 6.29 -4.92 1.29
N TYR A 188 7.59 -5.12 1.10
CA TYR A 188 8.52 -5.35 2.19
C TYR A 188 8.81 -4.05 2.94
N ASP A 189 8.29 -3.94 4.17
CA ASP A 189 8.47 -2.76 5.03
C ASP A 189 9.42 -3.04 6.18
N THR A 190 10.61 -2.46 6.12
CA THR A 190 11.64 -2.61 7.16
C THR A 190 11.27 -1.92 8.47
N GLY A 191 10.49 -0.84 8.39
CA GLY A 191 10.04 -0.07 9.55
C GLY A 191 9.06 -0.86 10.39
N HIS A 192 8.03 -1.45 9.75
CA HIS A 192 7.03 -2.26 10.45
C HIS A 192 7.62 -3.54 11.04
N PHE A 193 8.53 -4.22 10.34
CA PHE A 193 9.26 -5.36 10.92
C PHE A 193 10.07 -4.95 12.15
N THR A 194 10.83 -3.87 12.05
CA THR A 194 11.60 -3.35 13.20
C THR A 194 10.69 -2.96 14.36
N TYR A 195 9.55 -2.30 14.08
CA TYR A 195 8.61 -1.86 15.10
C TYR A 195 7.98 -3.02 15.87
N CYS A 196 7.71 -4.16 15.23
CA CYS A 196 7.24 -5.37 15.92
C CYS A 196 8.36 -6.26 16.50
N GLY A 197 9.61 -5.77 16.50
CA GLY A 197 10.75 -6.44 17.14
C GLY A 197 11.48 -7.47 16.29
N ALA A 198 11.19 -7.53 14.99
CA ALA A 198 11.88 -8.41 14.06
C ALA A 198 13.15 -7.77 13.48
N ASP A 199 14.12 -8.62 13.10
CA ASP A 199 15.26 -8.19 12.29
C ASP A 199 14.87 -8.21 10.80
N PRO A 200 14.78 -7.03 10.13
CA PRO A 200 14.42 -7.00 8.73
C PRO A 200 15.42 -7.72 7.81
N LEU A 201 16.71 -7.84 8.17
CA LEU A 201 17.67 -8.60 7.37
C LEU A 201 17.40 -10.10 7.41
N GLU A 202 16.91 -10.61 8.54
CA GLU A 202 16.50 -12.01 8.64
C GLU A 202 15.23 -12.26 7.83
N MET A 203 14.26 -11.35 7.92
CA MET A 203 13.00 -11.46 7.19
C MET A 203 13.16 -11.44 5.66
N VAL A 204 14.09 -10.66 5.11
CA VAL A 204 14.31 -10.62 3.65
C VAL A 204 15.00 -11.87 3.11
N ARG A 205 15.58 -12.70 3.98
CA ARG A 205 16.28 -13.94 3.60
C ARG A 205 15.37 -15.17 3.61
N LYS A 206 14.22 -15.06 4.24
CA LYS A 206 13.18 -16.08 4.23
C LYS A 206 12.37 -16.03 2.93
#